data_0dbff20b6659634d4f3b1b2938f16206
#
_entry.id   0dbff20b6659634d4f3b1b2938f16206
#
_cell.length_a   1.000
_cell.length_b   1.000
_cell.length_c   1.000
_cell.angle_alpha   90.00
_cell.angle_beta   90.00
_cell.angle_gamma   90.00
#
_symmetry.space_group_name_H-M   'P 1'
#
loop_
_entity.id
_entity.type
_entity.pdbx_description
1 polymer ?
#
loop_
_entity_poly.entity_id
_entity_poly.type
_entity_poly.pdbx_seq_one_letter_code
_entity_poly.pdbx_strand_id
1 'polypeptide(L)'
;MENKDYTVEILEIIRSNTSPGIMRSRLEDYHANDLAEVFPQLKISERRKICRILDLDMLSDIFEHIDEQAAAEYLDEMDIKKAAAILSAMETDAVVDVLQMMPKEKKNLLIELMDDDARKDMAIIASFDEEEIGSRMTTNCIMIRENLTVKQAMSSLVDQAAKNDNISTLFMVTEDNTFYGAMDLKDLIIARRESPLEDLIATSYPYVYGNELIDDCIERLKDYSEDSIPVLDNDNKLLGVITSQSMVDLVDDEMGEDYAKFAGLTAEEDLKEPLKESIKKRLPWLLILLGLGMIVSSVVGLFEEVVSQLTIIMCFQSLILDMAGNVGTQSLAVTIRVLMDESLTGKQKAELVFKEMKIAFSNGSILGLLSFALIGLYIALFKGKTFVFAYAVSGCIGVSLLLAMVISGAVGTLIPLFFKKIHVDPAVASGPLITTVNDLVAVISYYGLSWIFLINMMHLVG
;
A
#
# COMPACT_ATOMS: atom_id res chain seq x y z
N MET A 1 -1.38 -19.28 21.72
CA MET A 1 -0.24 -18.89 22.57
C MET A 1 -0.42 -17.39 22.74
N GLU A 2 -0.58 -16.88 23.97
CA GLU A 2 -0.47 -15.44 24.19
C GLU A 2 0.95 -15.03 23.79
N ASN A 3 1.08 -14.03 22.94
CA ASN A 3 2.36 -13.41 22.62
C ASN A 3 2.91 -12.86 23.93
N LYS A 4 4.04 -13.37 24.38
CA LYS A 4 4.63 -12.95 25.65
C LYS A 4 5.25 -11.57 25.43
N ASP A 5 4.66 -10.55 26.05
CA ASP A 5 5.20 -9.19 26.03
C ASP A 5 6.46 -9.13 26.91
N TYR A 6 7.62 -8.98 26.28
CA TYR A 6 8.92 -8.88 26.94
C TYR A 6 9.28 -7.46 27.38
N THR A 7 8.46 -6.47 27.04
CA THR A 7 8.74 -5.05 27.32
C THR A 7 9.12 -4.77 28.76
N VAL A 8 8.36 -5.34 29.72
CA VAL A 8 8.60 -5.13 31.15
C VAL A 8 9.93 -5.76 31.60
N GLU A 9 10.22 -6.99 31.14
CA GLU A 9 11.46 -7.70 31.48
C GLU A 9 12.69 -6.94 30.93
N ILE A 10 12.62 -6.47 29.68
CA ILE A 10 13.70 -5.69 29.03
C ILE A 10 13.93 -4.37 29.79
N LEU A 11 12.85 -3.64 30.11
CA LEU A 11 12.95 -2.40 30.90
C LEU A 11 13.57 -2.63 32.29
N GLU A 12 13.23 -3.72 32.97
CA GLU A 12 13.84 -4.07 34.23
C GLU A 12 15.34 -4.38 34.12
N ILE A 13 15.76 -5.10 33.08
CA ILE A 13 17.17 -5.37 32.79
C ILE A 13 17.93 -4.06 32.58
N ILE A 14 17.41 -3.15 31.74
CA ILE A 14 18.02 -1.87 31.40
C ILE A 14 18.17 -0.95 32.62
N ARG A 15 17.16 -0.94 33.50
CA ARG A 15 17.12 -0.13 34.74
C ARG A 15 17.85 -0.77 35.89
N SER A 16 18.27 -2.04 35.78
CA SER A 16 19.01 -2.73 36.82
C SER A 16 20.42 -2.13 37.03
N ASN A 17 20.97 -2.34 38.23
CA ASN A 17 22.35 -1.96 38.56
C ASN A 17 23.35 -3.10 38.25
N THR A 18 23.10 -3.92 37.25
CA THR A 18 24.02 -4.97 36.81
C THR A 18 25.23 -4.41 36.05
N SER A 19 26.32 -5.16 36.01
CA SER A 19 27.49 -4.77 35.21
C SER A 19 27.17 -4.75 33.73
N PRO A 20 27.83 -3.89 32.93
CA PRO A 20 27.58 -3.75 31.48
C PRO A 20 27.63 -5.10 30.74
N GLY A 21 28.60 -5.98 31.05
CA GLY A 21 28.72 -7.29 30.40
C GLY A 21 27.56 -8.24 30.72
N ILE A 22 27.04 -8.23 31.97
CA ILE A 22 25.87 -9.05 32.34
C ILE A 22 24.61 -8.48 31.67
N MET A 23 24.49 -7.14 31.60
CA MET A 23 23.36 -6.50 30.95
C MET A 23 23.32 -6.83 29.44
N ARG A 24 24.47 -6.73 28.79
CA ARG A 24 24.63 -7.10 27.37
C ARG A 24 24.21 -8.56 27.16
N SER A 25 24.80 -9.51 27.88
CA SER A 25 24.47 -10.94 27.71
C SER A 25 23.00 -11.27 27.95
N ARG A 26 22.29 -10.48 28.77
CA ARG A 26 20.86 -10.68 29.00
C ARG A 26 20.00 -10.07 27.88
N LEU A 27 20.44 -8.96 27.29
CA LEU A 27 19.74 -8.31 26.18
C LEU A 27 19.93 -9.08 24.88
N GLU A 28 21.07 -9.75 24.70
CA GLU A 28 21.34 -10.66 23.57
C GLU A 28 20.40 -11.88 23.50
N ASP A 29 19.68 -12.20 24.60
CA ASP A 29 18.67 -13.27 24.63
C ASP A 29 17.33 -12.85 23.96
N TYR A 30 17.12 -11.57 23.66
CA TYR A 30 15.90 -11.03 23.06
C TYR A 30 16.11 -10.71 21.57
N HIS A 31 15.03 -10.83 20.78
CA HIS A 31 15.05 -10.45 19.39
C HIS A 31 15.21 -8.93 19.22
N ALA A 32 15.86 -8.48 18.15
CA ALA A 32 16.06 -7.07 17.86
C ALA A 32 14.75 -6.27 17.82
N ASN A 33 13.69 -6.84 17.27
CA ASN A 33 12.36 -6.23 17.25
C ASN A 33 11.80 -5.99 18.65
N ASP A 34 11.93 -6.96 19.59
CA ASP A 34 11.46 -6.77 20.99
C ASP A 34 12.23 -5.63 21.68
N LEU A 35 13.51 -5.47 21.35
CA LEU A 35 14.34 -4.37 21.86
C LEU A 35 13.94 -3.03 21.22
N ALA A 36 13.64 -3.01 19.91
CA ALA A 36 13.18 -1.83 19.20
C ALA A 36 11.87 -1.28 19.77
N GLU A 37 10.90 -2.14 20.07
CA GLU A 37 9.61 -1.76 20.70
C GLU A 37 9.77 -1.07 22.07
N VAL A 38 10.87 -1.32 22.76
CA VAL A 38 11.17 -0.72 24.07
C VAL A 38 11.81 0.67 23.92
N PHE A 39 12.51 0.97 22.83
CA PHE A 39 13.24 2.23 22.64
C PHE A 39 12.41 3.50 22.88
N PRO A 40 11.17 3.62 22.41
CA PRO A 40 10.32 4.80 22.67
C PRO A 40 10.03 5.05 24.17
N GLN A 41 10.05 3.97 24.98
CA GLN A 41 9.76 4.03 26.42
C GLN A 41 10.99 4.36 27.26
N LEU A 42 12.18 4.40 26.65
CA LEU A 42 13.44 4.69 27.31
C LEU A 42 13.67 6.22 27.41
N LYS A 43 14.27 6.64 28.53
CA LYS A 43 14.81 7.99 28.65
C LYS A 43 16.10 8.13 27.82
N ILE A 44 16.45 9.34 27.40
CA ILE A 44 17.69 9.63 26.66
C ILE A 44 18.93 9.02 27.33
N SER A 45 19.00 9.08 28.68
CA SER A 45 20.12 8.49 29.43
C SER A 45 20.15 6.96 29.38
N GLU A 46 18.97 6.31 29.28
CA GLU A 46 18.84 4.86 29.17
C GLU A 46 19.19 4.41 27.74
N ARG A 47 18.72 5.11 26.71
CA ARG A 47 19.10 4.89 25.30
C ARG A 47 20.61 5.01 25.11
N ARG A 48 21.22 6.08 25.59
CA ARG A 48 22.68 6.29 25.55
C ARG A 48 23.45 5.18 26.31
N LYS A 49 22.88 4.64 27.38
CA LYS A 49 23.48 3.53 28.14
C LYS A 49 23.49 2.25 27.29
N ILE A 50 22.38 1.89 26.66
CA ILE A 50 22.23 0.72 25.79
C ILE A 50 23.18 0.85 24.61
N CYS A 51 23.16 1.95 23.90
CA CYS A 51 24.03 2.21 22.77
C CYS A 51 25.53 2.13 23.10
N ARG A 52 25.95 2.21 24.35
CA ARG A 52 27.32 1.98 24.78
C ARG A 52 27.63 0.53 25.10
N ILE A 53 26.61 -0.25 25.50
CA ILE A 53 26.77 -1.61 26.02
C ILE A 53 26.66 -2.65 24.90
N LEU A 54 25.72 -2.45 23.99
CA LEU A 54 25.50 -3.34 22.84
C LEU A 54 26.60 -3.12 21.78
N ASP A 55 26.91 -4.19 21.05
CA ASP A 55 27.79 -4.09 19.89
C ASP A 55 27.12 -3.43 18.71
N LEU A 56 27.88 -3.31 17.62
CA LEU A 56 27.43 -2.58 16.46
C LEU A 56 26.38 -3.36 15.69
N ASP A 57 26.59 -4.68 15.53
CA ASP A 57 25.70 -5.56 14.79
C ASP A 57 24.30 -5.60 15.42
N MET A 58 24.21 -5.77 16.75
CA MET A 58 22.94 -5.76 17.46
C MET A 58 22.27 -4.37 17.44
N LEU A 59 23.04 -3.30 17.40
CA LEU A 59 22.48 -1.95 17.30
C LEU A 59 21.95 -1.68 15.89
N SER A 60 22.61 -2.12 14.83
CA SER A 60 22.10 -1.99 13.47
C SER A 60 20.77 -2.72 13.32
N ASP A 61 20.69 -3.97 13.75
CA ASP A 61 19.46 -4.77 13.73
C ASP A 61 18.31 -4.09 14.49
N ILE A 62 18.58 -3.52 15.67
CA ILE A 62 17.57 -2.79 16.45
C ILE A 62 17.09 -1.54 15.70
N PHE A 63 18.02 -0.78 15.09
CA PHE A 63 17.68 0.46 14.40
C PHE A 63 16.92 0.23 13.10
N GLU A 64 17.09 -0.90 12.44
CA GLU A 64 16.31 -1.34 11.28
C GLU A 64 14.84 -1.66 11.61
N HIS A 65 14.55 -2.00 12.88
CA HIS A 65 13.18 -2.25 13.35
C HIS A 65 12.51 -1.04 14.01
N ILE A 66 13.18 0.11 14.09
CA ILE A 66 12.64 1.36 14.64
C ILE A 66 12.09 2.19 13.46
N ASP A 67 10.93 2.81 13.65
CA ASP A 67 10.37 3.84 12.74
C ASP A 67 11.45 4.86 12.32
N GLU A 68 11.54 5.19 11.03
CA GLU A 68 12.64 5.95 10.42
C GLU A 68 12.80 7.34 11.07
N GLN A 69 11.69 8.01 11.38
CA GLN A 69 11.73 9.31 12.06
C GLN A 69 12.25 9.18 13.48
N ALA A 70 11.81 8.16 14.21
CA ALA A 70 12.29 7.90 15.57
C ALA A 70 13.77 7.46 15.57
N ALA A 71 14.18 6.62 14.61
CA ALA A 71 15.58 6.24 14.43
C ALA A 71 16.46 7.46 14.17
N ALA A 72 16.04 8.36 13.27
CA ALA A 72 16.73 9.61 12.99
C ALA A 72 16.89 10.49 14.26
N GLU A 73 15.83 10.60 15.09
CA GLU A 73 15.89 11.33 16.36
C GLU A 73 16.84 10.66 17.37
N TYR A 74 16.83 9.32 17.48
CA TYR A 74 17.69 8.61 18.43
C TYR A 74 19.17 8.63 18.00
N LEU A 75 19.44 8.56 16.70
CA LEU A 75 20.79 8.77 16.18
C LEU A 75 21.29 10.21 16.43
N ASP A 76 20.38 11.20 16.46
CA ASP A 76 20.70 12.59 16.81
C ASP A 76 21.14 12.76 18.26
N GLU A 77 20.68 11.89 19.15
CA GLU A 77 21.06 11.91 20.57
C GLU A 77 22.48 11.38 20.83
N MET A 78 23.13 10.74 19.82
CA MET A 78 24.39 10.03 19.97
C MET A 78 25.62 10.85 19.54
N ASP A 79 26.80 10.28 19.79
CA ASP A 79 28.04 10.73 19.15
C ASP A 79 27.97 10.46 17.63
N ILE A 80 28.32 11.46 16.84
CA ILE A 80 28.17 11.41 15.38
C ILE A 80 28.96 10.28 14.72
N LYS A 81 30.13 9.92 15.27
CA LYS A 81 30.93 8.79 14.74
C LYS A 81 30.24 7.46 15.04
N LYS A 82 29.57 7.36 16.20
CA LYS A 82 28.82 6.15 16.55
C LYS A 82 27.56 6.02 15.69
N ALA A 83 26.86 7.12 15.46
CA ALA A 83 25.72 7.15 14.57
C ALA A 83 26.11 6.74 13.14
N ALA A 84 27.21 7.28 12.61
CA ALA A 84 27.73 6.89 11.30
C ALA A 84 28.16 5.41 11.23
N ALA A 85 28.73 4.87 12.32
CA ALA A 85 29.10 3.45 12.38
C ALA A 85 27.88 2.53 12.40
N ILE A 86 26.78 2.91 13.12
CA ILE A 86 25.52 2.16 13.11
C ILE A 86 24.95 2.19 11.68
N LEU A 87 24.82 3.36 11.07
CA LEU A 87 24.34 3.50 9.70
C LEU A 87 25.20 2.72 8.68
N SER A 88 26.51 2.59 8.88
CA SER A 88 27.36 1.77 8.00
C SER A 88 27.15 0.26 8.16
N ALA A 89 26.56 -0.18 9.27
CA ALA A 89 26.30 -1.58 9.57
C ALA A 89 24.83 -1.98 9.28
N MET A 90 23.93 -1.01 9.10
CA MET A 90 22.53 -1.23 8.72
C MET A 90 22.39 -1.61 7.24
N GLU A 91 21.27 -2.23 6.88
CA GLU A 91 20.91 -2.46 5.48
C GLU A 91 20.76 -1.13 4.73
N THR A 92 21.19 -1.12 3.46
CA THR A 92 21.40 0.14 2.72
C THR A 92 20.09 0.88 2.43
N ASP A 93 19.00 0.17 2.19
CA ASP A 93 17.65 0.72 2.01
C ASP A 93 17.18 1.42 3.30
N ALA A 94 17.24 0.76 4.46
CA ALA A 94 16.92 1.35 5.76
C ALA A 94 17.76 2.61 6.07
N VAL A 95 19.05 2.60 5.69
CA VAL A 95 19.91 3.79 5.84
C VAL A 95 19.40 4.97 5.01
N VAL A 96 18.98 4.72 3.76
CA VAL A 96 18.46 5.78 2.88
C VAL A 96 17.22 6.41 3.50
N ASP A 97 16.28 5.61 4.00
CA ASP A 97 15.02 6.08 4.58
C ASP A 97 15.26 6.89 5.86
N VAL A 98 16.09 6.39 6.78
CA VAL A 98 16.47 7.13 8.00
C VAL A 98 17.16 8.46 7.67
N LEU A 99 18.06 8.47 6.68
CA LEU A 99 18.79 9.71 6.28
C LEU A 99 17.87 10.72 5.58
N GLN A 100 16.76 10.30 4.96
CA GLN A 100 15.78 11.22 4.41
C GLN A 100 15.04 12.02 5.51
N MET A 101 14.85 11.42 6.69
CA MET A 101 14.22 12.07 7.84
C MET A 101 15.13 13.11 8.53
N MET A 102 16.42 13.17 8.15
CA MET A 102 17.40 14.05 8.81
C MET A 102 17.57 15.40 8.09
N PRO A 103 17.93 16.47 8.84
CA PRO A 103 18.33 17.75 8.24
C PRO A 103 19.54 17.58 7.30
N LYS A 104 19.51 18.24 6.13
CA LYS A 104 20.50 18.13 5.06
C LYS A 104 21.95 18.26 5.51
N GLU A 105 22.23 19.19 6.43
CA GLU A 105 23.59 19.42 6.94
C GLU A 105 24.12 18.20 7.71
N LYS A 106 23.27 17.57 8.52
CA LYS A 106 23.62 16.41 9.33
C LYS A 106 23.71 15.14 8.48
N LYS A 107 22.78 14.94 7.55
CA LYS A 107 22.83 13.88 6.54
C LYS A 107 24.18 13.86 5.85
N ASN A 108 24.64 15.00 5.30
CA ASN A 108 25.91 15.07 4.59
C ASN A 108 27.10 14.71 5.49
N LEU A 109 27.09 15.17 6.74
CA LEU A 109 28.16 14.89 7.68
C LEU A 109 28.21 13.41 8.10
N LEU A 110 27.06 12.75 8.28
CA LEU A 110 26.98 11.33 8.57
C LEU A 110 27.51 10.51 7.37
N ILE A 111 27.08 10.84 6.15
CA ILE A 111 27.56 10.20 4.92
C ILE A 111 29.08 10.31 4.78
N GLU A 112 29.68 11.48 5.10
CA GLU A 112 31.13 11.65 5.05
C GLU A 112 31.88 10.76 6.07
N LEU A 113 31.22 10.40 7.17
CA LEU A 113 31.80 9.59 8.26
C LEU A 113 31.54 8.09 8.12
N MET A 114 30.65 7.68 7.21
CA MET A 114 30.35 6.28 6.92
C MET A 114 31.54 5.61 6.18
N ASP A 115 31.56 4.29 6.24
CA ASP A 115 32.55 3.48 5.53
C ASP A 115 32.45 3.66 4.01
N ASP A 116 33.59 3.51 3.32
CA ASP A 116 33.68 3.73 1.87
C ASP A 116 32.78 2.79 1.06
N ASP A 117 32.60 1.55 1.51
CA ASP A 117 31.75 0.57 0.83
C ASP A 117 30.26 0.94 1.02
N ALA A 118 29.81 1.19 2.26
CA ALA A 118 28.44 1.64 2.54
C ALA A 118 28.06 2.93 1.78
N ARG A 119 29.01 3.87 1.61
CA ARG A 119 28.78 5.09 0.80
C ARG A 119 28.57 4.80 -0.68
N LYS A 120 29.28 3.83 -1.24
CA LYS A 120 29.12 3.44 -2.66
C LYS A 120 27.77 2.78 -2.87
N ASP A 121 27.40 1.87 -1.99
CA ASP A 121 26.15 1.13 -2.05
C ASP A 121 24.96 2.09 -1.93
N MET A 122 25.01 3.01 -0.97
CA MET A 122 24.03 4.06 -0.82
C MET A 122 23.94 4.99 -2.03
N ALA A 123 25.06 5.31 -2.70
CA ALA A 123 25.06 6.13 -3.90
C ALA A 123 24.37 5.43 -5.09
N ILE A 124 24.45 4.09 -5.16
CA ILE A 124 23.76 3.29 -6.17
C ILE A 124 22.25 3.37 -5.92
N ILE A 125 21.79 3.10 -4.69
CA ILE A 125 20.38 3.12 -4.33
C ILE A 125 19.77 4.53 -4.51
N ALA A 126 20.48 5.57 -4.04
CA ALA A 126 20.05 6.96 -4.16
C ALA A 126 20.04 7.49 -5.62
N SER A 127 20.50 6.71 -6.59
CA SER A 127 20.42 7.07 -8.01
C SER A 127 19.08 6.72 -8.65
N PHE A 128 18.25 5.92 -7.97
CA PHE A 128 16.91 5.55 -8.39
C PHE A 128 15.86 6.49 -7.77
N ASP A 129 14.74 6.68 -8.47
CA ASP A 129 13.60 7.40 -7.96
C ASP A 129 12.86 6.54 -6.90
N GLU A 130 12.15 7.16 -5.95
CA GLU A 130 11.44 6.47 -4.85
C GLU A 130 10.39 5.45 -5.36
N GLU A 131 9.84 5.66 -6.55
CA GLU A 131 8.88 4.76 -7.20
C GLU A 131 9.55 3.61 -7.99
N GLU A 132 10.88 3.63 -8.14
CA GLU A 132 11.65 2.61 -8.85
C GLU A 132 12.13 1.52 -7.88
N ILE A 133 12.04 0.24 -8.30
CA ILE A 133 12.40 -0.91 -7.45
C ILE A 133 13.86 -0.89 -6.98
N GLY A 134 14.75 -0.26 -7.73
CA GLY A 134 16.15 -0.09 -7.36
C GLY A 134 16.37 0.76 -6.10
N SER A 135 15.39 1.62 -5.71
CA SER A 135 15.43 2.39 -4.46
C SER A 135 15.23 1.53 -3.21
N ARG A 136 14.68 0.33 -3.38
CA ARG A 136 14.29 -0.61 -2.31
C ARG A 136 15.16 -1.86 -2.27
N MET A 137 16.25 -1.89 -3.03
CA MET A 137 17.17 -3.04 -3.03
C MET A 137 18.18 -2.95 -1.90
N THR A 138 18.68 -4.11 -1.47
CA THR A 138 19.89 -4.20 -0.64
C THR A 138 21.06 -4.71 -1.47
N THR A 139 22.28 -4.26 -1.17
CA THR A 139 23.52 -4.79 -1.76
C THR A 139 24.05 -5.99 -0.99
N ASN A 140 23.40 -6.36 0.13
CA ASN A 140 23.72 -7.51 0.96
C ASN A 140 23.37 -8.82 0.25
N CYS A 141 24.23 -9.29 -0.63
CA CYS A 141 24.04 -10.55 -1.37
C CYS A 141 25.37 -11.24 -1.69
N ILE A 142 25.32 -12.53 -1.95
CA ILE A 142 26.49 -13.34 -2.30
C ILE A 142 26.61 -13.47 -3.81
N MET A 143 27.71 -12.97 -4.36
CA MET A 143 28.05 -13.09 -5.78
C MET A 143 29.17 -14.11 -6.01
N ILE A 144 28.92 -15.11 -6.86
CA ILE A 144 29.88 -16.17 -7.20
C ILE A 144 30.10 -16.20 -8.71
N ARG A 145 31.34 -16.38 -9.15
CA ARG A 145 31.66 -16.54 -10.56
C ARG A 145 31.14 -17.87 -11.10
N GLU A 146 30.48 -17.87 -12.26
CA GLU A 146 29.91 -19.05 -12.89
C GLU A 146 30.91 -20.17 -13.22
N ASN A 147 32.17 -19.77 -13.53
CA ASN A 147 33.24 -20.66 -14.00
C ASN A 147 34.03 -21.34 -12.87
N LEU A 148 33.60 -21.19 -11.60
CA LEU A 148 34.27 -21.80 -10.46
C LEU A 148 33.86 -23.27 -10.29
N THR A 149 34.69 -24.02 -9.58
CA THR A 149 34.31 -25.35 -9.05
C THR A 149 33.52 -25.22 -7.76
N VAL A 150 32.74 -26.26 -7.41
CA VAL A 150 31.99 -26.29 -6.13
C VAL A 150 32.87 -25.96 -4.92
N LYS A 151 34.12 -26.44 -4.89
CA LYS A 151 35.06 -26.13 -3.81
C LYS A 151 35.42 -24.63 -3.76
N GLN A 152 35.67 -24.03 -4.91
CA GLN A 152 36.02 -22.60 -5.01
C GLN A 152 34.80 -21.71 -4.70
N ALA A 153 33.63 -22.09 -5.18
CA ALA A 153 32.37 -21.42 -4.86
C ALA A 153 32.10 -21.42 -3.36
N MET A 154 32.28 -22.57 -2.69
CA MET A 154 32.15 -22.66 -1.23
C MET A 154 33.16 -21.78 -0.50
N SER A 155 34.44 -21.70 -0.99
CA SER A 155 35.40 -20.79 -0.39
C SER A 155 35.02 -19.33 -0.56
N SER A 156 34.55 -18.94 -1.76
CA SER A 156 34.05 -17.59 -2.03
C SER A 156 32.85 -17.21 -1.18
N LEU A 157 31.91 -18.16 -0.98
CA LEU A 157 30.79 -17.98 -0.08
C LEU A 157 31.25 -17.70 1.36
N VAL A 158 32.16 -18.53 1.90
CA VAL A 158 32.62 -18.36 3.30
C VAL A 158 33.32 -17.01 3.49
N ASP A 159 34.09 -16.56 2.48
CA ASP A 159 34.78 -15.27 2.53
C ASP A 159 33.77 -14.09 2.51
N GLN A 160 32.65 -14.21 1.79
CA GLN A 160 31.62 -13.18 1.68
C GLN A 160 30.63 -13.24 2.86
N ALA A 161 30.28 -14.42 3.36
CA ALA A 161 29.32 -14.61 4.46
C ALA A 161 29.76 -13.97 5.79
N ALA A 162 31.03 -13.58 5.91
CA ALA A 162 31.51 -12.79 7.05
C ALA A 162 30.97 -11.34 7.04
N LYS A 163 30.46 -10.86 5.91
CA LYS A 163 29.98 -9.48 5.70
C LYS A 163 28.55 -9.39 5.19
N ASN A 164 27.97 -10.50 4.77
CA ASN A 164 26.62 -10.54 4.19
C ASN A 164 25.81 -11.60 4.92
N ASP A 165 24.62 -11.22 5.38
CA ASP A 165 23.69 -12.09 6.11
C ASP A 165 22.72 -12.81 5.17
N ASN A 166 22.42 -12.22 3.99
CA ASN A 166 21.57 -12.81 2.98
C ASN A 166 22.34 -13.85 2.14
N ILE A 167 22.48 -15.06 2.71
CA ILE A 167 23.26 -16.16 2.15
C ILE A 167 22.42 -17.31 1.56
N SER A 168 21.10 -17.28 1.72
CA SER A 168 20.21 -18.37 1.28
C SER A 168 20.25 -18.59 -0.21
N THR A 169 20.30 -17.50 -0.99
CA THR A 169 20.42 -17.50 -2.45
C THR A 169 21.80 -16.97 -2.88
N LEU A 170 22.45 -17.70 -3.76
CA LEU A 170 23.74 -17.36 -4.32
C LEU A 170 23.57 -16.93 -5.76
N PHE A 171 24.06 -15.73 -6.11
CA PHE A 171 23.92 -15.17 -7.45
C PHE A 171 25.16 -15.42 -8.29
N MET A 172 24.95 -16.08 -9.42
CA MET A 172 26.03 -16.40 -10.36
C MET A 172 26.22 -15.24 -11.33
N VAL A 173 27.47 -14.80 -11.46
CA VAL A 173 27.84 -13.73 -12.37
C VAL A 173 29.00 -14.13 -13.27
N THR A 174 29.04 -13.55 -14.47
CA THR A 174 30.16 -13.68 -15.40
C THR A 174 31.40 -12.89 -14.93
N GLU A 175 32.52 -12.96 -15.67
CA GLU A 175 33.71 -12.15 -15.36
C GLU A 175 33.41 -10.63 -15.38
N ASP A 176 32.46 -10.17 -16.19
CA ASP A 176 32.04 -8.76 -16.33
C ASP A 176 30.95 -8.35 -15.35
N ASN A 177 30.62 -9.18 -14.34
CA ASN A 177 29.50 -9.01 -13.38
C ASN A 177 28.09 -9.07 -14.01
N THR A 178 27.95 -9.58 -15.22
CA THR A 178 26.63 -9.82 -15.82
C THR A 178 25.97 -10.99 -15.09
N PHE A 179 24.69 -10.84 -14.74
CA PHE A 179 23.91 -11.88 -14.10
C PHE A 179 23.76 -13.10 -15.01
N TYR A 180 24.07 -14.28 -14.50
CA TYR A 180 24.00 -15.54 -15.23
C TYR A 180 22.86 -16.45 -14.73
N GLY A 181 22.62 -16.44 -13.43
CA GLY A 181 21.60 -17.27 -12.77
C GLY A 181 21.75 -17.24 -11.26
N ALA A 182 20.98 -18.06 -10.59
CA ALA A 182 21.04 -18.21 -9.13
C ALA A 182 21.05 -19.68 -8.73
N MET A 183 21.46 -19.96 -7.48
CA MET A 183 21.34 -21.27 -6.88
C MET A 183 21.10 -21.16 -5.38
N ASP A 184 20.42 -22.13 -4.80
CA ASP A 184 20.23 -22.20 -3.35
C ASP A 184 21.53 -22.62 -2.63
N LEU A 185 21.79 -22.00 -1.50
CA LEU A 185 22.87 -22.44 -0.61
C LEU A 185 22.80 -23.93 -0.28
N LYS A 186 21.60 -24.46 -0.10
CA LYS A 186 21.38 -25.89 0.16
C LYS A 186 21.96 -26.77 -0.95
N ASP A 187 21.80 -26.38 -2.22
CA ASP A 187 22.31 -27.18 -3.35
C ASP A 187 23.83 -27.16 -3.41
N LEU A 188 24.46 -26.03 -3.09
CA LEU A 188 25.91 -25.95 -2.96
C LEU A 188 26.45 -26.83 -1.80
N ILE A 189 25.74 -26.88 -0.65
CA ILE A 189 26.14 -27.67 0.53
C ILE A 189 26.09 -29.19 0.22
N ILE A 190 25.04 -29.65 -0.49
CA ILE A 190 24.87 -31.07 -0.79
C ILE A 190 25.64 -31.54 -2.03
N ALA A 191 26.18 -30.60 -2.81
CA ALA A 191 26.91 -30.90 -4.03
C ALA A 191 28.17 -31.71 -3.77
N ARG A 192 28.52 -32.59 -4.71
CA ARG A 192 29.83 -33.29 -4.66
C ARG A 192 30.91 -32.33 -5.11
N ARG A 193 32.06 -32.41 -4.44
CA ARG A 193 33.22 -31.50 -4.69
C ARG A 193 33.67 -31.41 -6.15
N GLU A 194 33.43 -32.48 -6.91
CA GLU A 194 33.89 -32.61 -8.32
C GLU A 194 32.71 -32.40 -9.31
N SER A 195 31.51 -32.10 -8.84
CA SER A 195 30.39 -31.76 -9.73
C SER A 195 30.65 -30.41 -10.40
N PRO A 196 30.31 -30.28 -11.69
CA PRO A 196 30.30 -28.97 -12.34
C PRO A 196 29.32 -28.04 -11.61
N LEU A 197 29.70 -26.81 -11.37
CA LEU A 197 28.86 -25.83 -10.73
C LEU A 197 27.63 -25.48 -11.63
N GLU A 198 27.88 -25.51 -12.95
CA GLU A 198 26.87 -25.22 -13.98
C GLU A 198 25.60 -26.06 -13.87
N ASP A 199 25.70 -27.32 -13.43
CA ASP A 199 24.56 -28.23 -13.25
C ASP A 199 23.63 -27.83 -12.10
N LEU A 200 24.08 -26.92 -11.22
CA LEU A 200 23.35 -26.45 -10.04
C LEU A 200 22.72 -25.07 -10.26
N ILE A 201 23.08 -24.37 -11.34
CA ILE A 201 22.67 -22.98 -11.59
C ILE A 201 21.30 -22.97 -12.28
N ALA A 202 20.32 -22.31 -11.69
CA ALA A 202 19.05 -21.98 -12.30
C ALA A 202 19.20 -20.73 -13.18
N THR A 203 19.33 -20.92 -14.50
CA THR A 203 19.49 -19.80 -15.45
C THR A 203 18.16 -19.09 -15.80
N SER A 204 17.04 -19.70 -15.44
CA SER A 204 15.67 -19.12 -15.62
C SER A 204 15.15 -18.47 -14.33
N TYR A 205 16.04 -17.94 -13.50
CA TYR A 205 15.69 -17.30 -12.24
C TYR A 205 15.00 -15.95 -12.49
N PRO A 206 13.94 -15.57 -11.71
CA PRO A 206 13.27 -14.28 -11.86
C PRO A 206 14.21 -13.12 -11.52
N TYR A 207 14.08 -12.01 -12.20
CA TYR A 207 14.84 -10.79 -11.95
C TYR A 207 14.02 -9.55 -12.29
N VAL A 208 14.47 -8.38 -11.82
CA VAL A 208 13.95 -7.06 -12.14
C VAL A 208 15.06 -6.12 -12.59
N TYR A 209 14.73 -5.09 -13.35
CA TYR A 209 15.65 -3.98 -13.61
C TYR A 209 15.41 -2.87 -12.59
N GLY A 210 16.49 -2.25 -12.10
CA GLY A 210 16.40 -1.23 -11.05
C GLY A 210 15.48 -0.04 -11.38
N ASN A 211 15.28 0.27 -12.66
CA ASN A 211 14.42 1.35 -13.15
C ASN A 211 12.97 0.91 -13.44
N GLU A 212 12.56 -0.29 -13.08
CA GLU A 212 11.16 -0.71 -13.15
C GLU A 212 10.37 -0.11 -11.98
N LEU A 213 9.09 0.20 -12.21
CA LEU A 213 8.21 0.68 -11.14
C LEU A 213 7.93 -0.44 -10.13
N ILE A 214 7.83 -0.07 -8.86
CA ILE A 214 7.58 -1.00 -7.74
C ILE A 214 6.29 -1.77 -7.98
N ASP A 215 5.19 -1.12 -8.36
CA ASP A 215 3.88 -1.72 -8.61
C ASP A 215 3.93 -2.82 -9.67
N ASP A 216 4.61 -2.55 -10.81
CA ASP A 216 4.78 -3.51 -11.90
C ASP A 216 5.62 -4.72 -11.45
N CYS A 217 6.61 -4.49 -10.58
CA CYS A 217 7.44 -5.54 -9.99
C CYS A 217 6.67 -6.41 -9.03
N ILE A 218 5.90 -5.83 -8.10
CA ILE A 218 5.06 -6.55 -7.12
C ILE A 218 4.07 -7.46 -7.85
N GLU A 219 3.33 -6.93 -8.86
CA GLU A 219 2.36 -7.73 -9.62
C GLU A 219 3.01 -8.96 -10.26
N ARG A 220 4.24 -8.83 -10.78
CA ARG A 220 4.97 -9.90 -11.45
C ARG A 220 5.64 -10.88 -10.50
N LEU A 221 6.16 -10.41 -9.37
CA LEU A 221 7.03 -11.17 -8.48
C LEU A 221 6.31 -11.88 -7.34
N LYS A 222 5.12 -11.43 -6.96
CA LYS A 222 4.34 -12.00 -5.84
C LYS A 222 4.07 -13.51 -5.92
N ASP A 223 4.10 -14.08 -7.13
CA ASP A 223 3.87 -15.51 -7.36
C ASP A 223 5.16 -16.35 -7.26
N TYR A 224 6.34 -15.69 -7.20
CA TYR A 224 7.61 -16.36 -6.99
C TYR A 224 7.88 -16.47 -5.49
N SER A 225 8.17 -17.67 -5.02
CA SER A 225 8.46 -17.97 -3.61
C SER A 225 9.96 -18.03 -3.38
N GLU A 226 10.70 -17.06 -3.91
CA GLU A 226 12.15 -16.98 -3.81
C GLU A 226 12.56 -16.15 -2.58
N ASP A 227 13.67 -16.53 -1.92
CA ASP A 227 14.20 -15.81 -0.75
C ASP A 227 14.72 -14.42 -1.12
N SER A 228 15.27 -14.27 -2.33
CA SER A 228 15.79 -13.00 -2.85
C SER A 228 15.70 -12.95 -4.37
N ILE A 229 15.39 -11.78 -4.91
CA ILE A 229 15.25 -11.53 -6.35
C ILE A 229 16.32 -10.53 -6.80
N PRO A 230 17.17 -10.84 -7.80
CA PRO A 230 18.24 -9.96 -8.25
C PRO A 230 17.70 -8.73 -8.98
N VAL A 231 18.28 -7.59 -8.66
CA VAL A 231 18.07 -6.30 -9.31
C VAL A 231 19.24 -6.05 -10.26
N LEU A 232 18.91 -5.80 -11.52
CA LEU A 232 19.89 -5.63 -12.60
C LEU A 232 19.91 -4.20 -13.13
N ASP A 233 21.07 -3.79 -13.66
CA ASP A 233 21.14 -2.59 -14.48
C ASP A 233 20.73 -2.88 -15.95
N ASN A 234 20.71 -1.83 -16.78
CA ASN A 234 20.36 -1.95 -18.21
C ASN A 234 21.36 -2.78 -19.03
N ASP A 235 22.55 -3.06 -18.50
CA ASP A 235 23.58 -3.93 -19.08
C ASP A 235 23.52 -5.37 -18.53
N ASN A 236 22.46 -5.71 -17.79
CA ASN A 236 22.24 -6.98 -17.08
C ASN A 236 23.28 -7.28 -15.99
N LYS A 237 23.94 -6.27 -15.44
CA LYS A 237 24.83 -6.46 -14.28
C LYS A 237 24.04 -6.47 -13.00
N LEU A 238 24.43 -7.34 -12.08
CA LEU A 238 23.82 -7.41 -10.76
C LEU A 238 24.20 -6.17 -9.94
N LEU A 239 23.18 -5.42 -9.50
CA LEU A 239 23.30 -4.24 -8.64
C LEU A 239 23.09 -4.59 -7.17
N GLY A 240 22.09 -5.40 -6.88
CA GLY A 240 21.67 -5.81 -5.54
C GLY A 240 20.53 -6.82 -5.64
N VAL A 241 19.77 -6.94 -4.56
CA VAL A 241 18.65 -7.87 -4.47
C VAL A 241 17.48 -7.24 -3.71
N ILE A 242 16.27 -7.71 -3.99
CA ILE A 242 15.09 -7.51 -3.14
C ILE A 242 14.91 -8.79 -2.34
N THR A 243 14.93 -8.71 -1.02
CA THR A 243 14.69 -9.86 -0.15
C THR A 243 13.20 -10.18 -0.06
N SER A 244 12.85 -11.41 0.37
CA SER A 244 11.46 -11.75 0.64
C SER A 244 10.85 -10.87 1.72
N GLN A 245 11.63 -10.42 2.70
CA GLN A 245 11.18 -9.49 3.73
C GLN A 245 10.87 -8.12 3.13
N SER A 246 11.82 -7.51 2.39
CA SER A 246 11.60 -6.23 1.72
C SER A 246 10.40 -6.28 0.75
N MET A 247 10.17 -7.45 0.12
CA MET A 247 8.99 -7.64 -0.74
C MET A 247 7.68 -7.62 0.06
N VAL A 248 7.65 -8.20 1.27
CA VAL A 248 6.47 -8.15 2.14
C VAL A 248 6.19 -6.72 2.59
N ASP A 249 7.23 -5.98 2.98
CA ASP A 249 7.11 -4.59 3.42
C ASP A 249 6.62 -3.70 2.27
N LEU A 250 7.16 -3.86 1.06
CA LEU A 250 6.68 -3.15 -0.13
C LEU A 250 5.21 -3.43 -0.46
N VAL A 251 4.76 -4.68 -0.31
CA VAL A 251 3.35 -5.03 -0.52
C VAL A 251 2.45 -4.39 0.55
N ASP A 252 2.92 -4.31 1.80
CA ASP A 252 2.17 -3.68 2.90
C ASP A 252 2.06 -2.17 2.69
N ASP A 253 3.16 -1.50 2.33
CA ASP A 253 3.20 -0.07 1.99
C ASP A 253 2.24 0.26 0.83
N GLU A 254 2.29 -0.50 -0.27
CA GLU A 254 1.42 -0.31 -1.43
C GLU A 254 -0.06 -0.49 -1.06
N MET A 255 -0.37 -1.51 -0.24
CA MET A 255 -1.73 -1.72 0.25
C MET A 255 -2.20 -0.58 1.16
N GLY A 256 -1.31 -0.01 1.97
CA GLY A 256 -1.56 1.17 2.81
C GLY A 256 -1.87 2.41 1.98
N GLU A 257 -1.04 2.68 0.96
CA GLU A 257 -1.26 3.77 0.01
C GLU A 257 -2.58 3.63 -0.76
N ASP A 258 -2.86 2.45 -1.30
CA ASP A 258 -4.12 2.17 -2.00
C ASP A 258 -5.32 2.39 -1.10
N TYR A 259 -5.25 1.98 0.17
CA TYR A 259 -6.29 2.22 1.15
C TYR A 259 -6.48 3.71 1.40
N ALA A 260 -5.40 4.47 1.54
CA ALA A 260 -5.44 5.92 1.71
C ALA A 260 -6.05 6.62 0.49
N LYS A 261 -5.62 6.27 -0.71
CA LYS A 261 -6.16 6.79 -1.98
C LYS A 261 -7.65 6.44 -2.14
N PHE A 262 -8.05 5.21 -1.80
CA PHE A 262 -9.45 4.79 -1.79
C PHE A 262 -10.31 5.64 -0.84
N ALA A 263 -9.77 6.03 0.32
CA ALA A 263 -10.43 6.93 1.27
C ALA A 263 -10.46 8.41 0.81
N GLY A 264 -9.74 8.76 -0.25
CA GLY A 264 -9.62 10.12 -0.77
C GLY A 264 -8.52 10.94 -0.10
N LEU A 265 -7.49 10.28 0.40
CA LEU A 265 -6.24 10.89 0.84
C LEU A 265 -5.24 10.92 -0.32
N THR A 266 -4.23 11.78 -0.24
CA THR A 266 -3.14 11.82 -1.24
C THR A 266 -1.98 10.89 -0.89
N ALA A 267 -1.86 10.47 0.35
CA ALA A 267 -0.89 9.52 0.86
C ALA A 267 -1.36 8.95 2.19
N GLU A 268 -0.72 7.90 2.66
CA GLU A 268 -0.94 7.30 3.97
C GLU A 268 -0.70 8.31 5.11
N GLU A 269 -1.35 8.11 6.26
CA GLU A 269 -1.32 9.03 7.40
C GLU A 269 -1.12 8.28 8.72
N ASP A 270 -0.12 8.69 9.48
CA ASP A 270 0.23 8.13 10.77
C ASP A 270 -0.44 8.83 11.95
N LEU A 271 -0.63 8.10 13.06
CA LEU A 271 -1.19 8.62 14.31
C LEU A 271 -0.38 9.80 14.87
N LYS A 272 0.94 9.82 14.69
CA LYS A 272 1.84 10.85 15.23
C LYS A 272 2.10 12.00 14.27
N GLU A 273 1.55 11.97 13.07
CA GLU A 273 1.78 12.97 12.05
C GLU A 273 1.34 14.36 12.49
N PRO A 274 2.13 15.41 12.23
CA PRO A 274 1.76 16.78 12.55
C PRO A 274 0.51 17.24 11.81
N LEU A 275 -0.41 17.95 12.49
CA LEU A 275 -1.68 18.44 11.94
C LEU A 275 -1.55 19.13 10.57
N LYS A 276 -0.43 19.84 10.34
CA LYS A 276 -0.20 20.56 9.09
C LYS A 276 0.00 19.61 7.91
N GLU A 277 0.70 18.49 8.11
CA GLU A 277 0.92 17.48 7.08
C GLU A 277 -0.38 16.69 6.80
N SER A 278 -1.12 16.28 7.83
CA SER A 278 -2.45 15.67 7.66
C SER A 278 -3.41 16.56 6.86
N ILE A 279 -3.40 17.89 7.10
CA ILE A 279 -4.19 18.84 6.32
C ILE A 279 -3.76 18.84 4.84
N LYS A 280 -2.46 18.82 4.55
CA LYS A 280 -1.96 18.79 3.17
C LYS A 280 -2.39 17.54 2.42
N LYS A 281 -2.43 16.40 3.10
CA LYS A 281 -2.85 15.12 2.51
C LYS A 281 -4.36 15.05 2.23
N ARG A 282 -5.19 15.75 3.00
CA ARG A 282 -6.67 15.72 2.91
C ARG A 282 -7.27 16.86 2.10
N LEU A 283 -6.77 18.08 2.29
CA LEU A 283 -7.41 19.30 1.77
C LEU A 283 -7.51 19.36 0.23
N PRO A 284 -6.49 18.95 -0.56
CA PRO A 284 -6.58 19.03 -2.02
C PRO A 284 -7.78 18.25 -2.56
N TRP A 285 -7.99 17.04 -2.05
CA TRP A 285 -9.10 16.20 -2.47
C TRP A 285 -10.46 16.76 -2.04
N LEU A 286 -10.56 17.28 -0.82
CA LEU A 286 -11.79 17.92 -0.32
C LEU A 286 -12.18 19.15 -1.15
N LEU A 287 -11.22 19.91 -1.67
CA LEU A 287 -11.49 21.04 -2.56
C LEU A 287 -12.04 20.60 -3.92
N ILE A 288 -11.53 19.51 -4.49
CA ILE A 288 -12.07 18.91 -5.71
C ILE A 288 -13.53 18.46 -5.47
N LEU A 289 -13.78 17.74 -4.38
CA LEU A 289 -15.11 17.27 -4.02
C LEU A 289 -16.09 18.41 -3.77
N LEU A 290 -15.63 19.50 -3.16
CA LEU A 290 -16.46 20.72 -3.00
C LEU A 290 -16.89 21.28 -4.35
N GLY A 291 -15.97 21.36 -5.32
CA GLY A 291 -16.28 21.81 -6.68
C GLY A 291 -17.29 20.89 -7.39
N LEU A 292 -17.08 19.57 -7.29
CA LEU A 292 -17.99 18.58 -7.84
C LEU A 292 -19.38 18.63 -7.18
N GLY A 293 -19.42 18.79 -5.85
CA GLY A 293 -20.68 18.95 -5.08
C GLY A 293 -21.46 20.20 -5.52
N MET A 294 -20.79 21.30 -5.87
CA MET A 294 -21.45 22.47 -6.44
C MET A 294 -22.10 22.17 -7.81
N ILE A 295 -21.46 21.31 -8.64
CA ILE A 295 -22.05 20.87 -9.91
C ILE A 295 -23.31 20.06 -9.65
N VAL A 296 -23.27 19.08 -8.73
CA VAL A 296 -24.44 18.29 -8.34
C VAL A 296 -25.57 19.20 -7.83
N SER A 297 -25.26 20.15 -6.97
CA SER A 297 -26.24 21.12 -6.46
C SER A 297 -26.87 21.96 -7.57
N SER A 298 -26.07 22.36 -8.58
CA SER A 298 -26.59 23.11 -9.74
C SER A 298 -27.56 22.26 -10.58
N VAL A 299 -27.25 20.96 -10.75
CA VAL A 299 -28.14 20.02 -11.45
C VAL A 299 -29.45 19.79 -10.68
N VAL A 300 -29.40 19.69 -9.34
CA VAL A 300 -30.62 19.65 -8.51
C VAL A 300 -31.50 20.89 -8.76
N GLY A 301 -30.89 22.08 -8.88
CA GLY A 301 -31.58 23.32 -9.19
C GLY A 301 -32.36 23.30 -10.53
N LEU A 302 -31.90 22.53 -11.53
CA LEU A 302 -32.66 22.38 -12.79
C LEU A 302 -34.02 21.68 -12.61
N PHE A 303 -34.18 20.93 -11.52
CA PHE A 303 -35.43 20.22 -11.18
C PHE A 303 -36.28 20.96 -10.15
N GLU A 304 -36.03 22.24 -9.86
CA GLU A 304 -36.78 23.03 -8.88
C GLU A 304 -38.29 23.02 -9.15
N GLU A 305 -38.71 23.08 -10.42
CA GLU A 305 -40.10 23.02 -10.82
C GLU A 305 -40.75 21.67 -10.44
N VAL A 306 -40.05 20.55 -10.62
CA VAL A 306 -40.51 19.21 -10.25
C VAL A 306 -40.66 19.10 -8.75
N VAL A 307 -39.72 19.62 -8.00
CA VAL A 307 -39.69 19.64 -6.54
C VAL A 307 -40.86 20.52 -5.98
N SER A 308 -41.11 21.69 -6.58
CA SER A 308 -42.20 22.58 -6.14
C SER A 308 -43.58 21.98 -6.34
N GLN A 309 -43.77 21.18 -7.41
CA GLN A 309 -45.03 20.51 -7.69
C GLN A 309 -45.26 19.26 -6.82
N LEU A 310 -44.20 18.56 -6.44
CA LEU A 310 -44.26 17.32 -5.67
C LEU A 310 -43.23 17.30 -4.53
N THR A 311 -43.46 18.12 -3.51
CA THR A 311 -42.54 18.27 -2.35
C THR A 311 -42.22 16.95 -1.65
N ILE A 312 -43.11 15.95 -1.73
CA ILE A 312 -42.90 14.66 -1.08
C ILE A 312 -41.73 13.88 -1.63
N ILE A 313 -41.35 14.10 -2.90
CA ILE A 313 -40.20 13.41 -3.50
C ILE A 313 -38.88 13.83 -2.86
N MET A 314 -38.76 15.05 -2.35
CA MET A 314 -37.54 15.49 -1.64
C MET A 314 -37.23 14.64 -0.41
N CYS A 315 -38.28 14.12 0.26
CA CYS A 315 -38.09 13.31 1.46
C CYS A 315 -37.28 12.02 1.20
N PHE A 316 -37.28 11.54 -0.04
CA PHE A 316 -36.66 10.27 -0.42
C PHE A 316 -35.42 10.43 -1.28
N GLN A 317 -35.00 11.68 -1.60
CA GLN A 317 -33.78 11.96 -2.36
C GLN A 317 -32.58 11.32 -1.72
N SER A 318 -32.35 11.56 -0.43
CA SER A 318 -31.18 11.02 0.30
C SER A 318 -31.12 9.50 0.26
N LEU A 319 -32.25 8.80 0.28
CA LEU A 319 -32.28 7.35 0.17
C LEU A 319 -31.71 6.86 -1.17
N ILE A 320 -32.04 7.54 -2.27
CA ILE A 320 -31.60 7.11 -3.60
C ILE A 320 -30.14 7.47 -3.83
N LEU A 321 -29.70 8.66 -3.39
CA LEU A 321 -28.31 9.07 -3.45
C LEU A 321 -27.41 8.13 -2.64
N ASP A 322 -27.80 7.84 -1.40
CA ASP A 322 -27.05 6.95 -0.51
C ASP A 322 -26.91 5.54 -1.11
N MET A 323 -28.00 4.95 -1.60
CA MET A 323 -27.93 3.61 -2.20
C MET A 323 -27.12 3.58 -3.49
N ALA A 324 -27.20 4.62 -4.33
CA ALA A 324 -26.39 4.74 -5.54
C ALA A 324 -24.89 4.87 -5.21
N GLY A 325 -24.56 5.73 -4.25
CA GLY A 325 -23.19 5.92 -3.76
C GLY A 325 -22.59 4.63 -3.22
N ASN A 326 -23.32 3.94 -2.35
CA ASN A 326 -22.87 2.69 -1.74
C ASN A 326 -22.63 1.58 -2.77
N VAL A 327 -23.52 1.39 -3.75
CA VAL A 327 -23.32 0.39 -4.82
C VAL A 327 -22.10 0.74 -5.67
N GLY A 328 -21.93 2.02 -6.01
CA GLY A 328 -20.78 2.45 -6.79
C GLY A 328 -19.47 2.22 -6.05
N THR A 329 -19.41 2.51 -4.76
CA THR A 329 -18.24 2.26 -3.91
C THR A 329 -17.94 0.76 -3.75
N GLN A 330 -18.97 -0.09 -3.63
CA GLN A 330 -18.81 -1.55 -3.62
C GLN A 330 -18.23 -2.07 -4.93
N SER A 331 -18.75 -1.61 -6.08
CA SER A 331 -18.22 -2.01 -7.40
C SER A 331 -16.80 -1.46 -7.63
N LEU A 332 -16.50 -0.25 -7.12
CA LEU A 332 -15.14 0.31 -7.13
C LEU A 332 -14.17 -0.59 -6.39
N ALA A 333 -14.47 -0.94 -5.13
CA ALA A 333 -13.61 -1.78 -4.29
C ALA A 333 -13.31 -3.14 -4.93
N VAL A 334 -14.34 -3.80 -5.50
CA VAL A 334 -14.15 -5.06 -6.25
C VAL A 334 -13.27 -4.85 -7.48
N THR A 335 -13.46 -3.74 -8.20
CA THR A 335 -12.71 -3.47 -9.43
C THR A 335 -11.25 -3.17 -9.16
N ILE A 336 -10.94 -2.33 -8.16
CA ILE A 336 -9.55 -2.05 -7.74
C ILE A 336 -8.90 -3.38 -7.37
N ARG A 337 -9.50 -4.18 -6.50
CA ARG A 337 -8.97 -5.48 -6.08
C ARG A 337 -8.65 -6.42 -7.25
N VAL A 338 -9.53 -6.50 -8.24
CA VAL A 338 -9.31 -7.34 -9.43
C VAL A 338 -8.21 -6.77 -10.31
N LEU A 339 -8.07 -5.44 -10.39
CA LEU A 339 -7.02 -4.78 -11.16
C LEU A 339 -5.64 -4.87 -10.54
N MET A 340 -5.55 -5.06 -9.22
CA MET A 340 -4.29 -5.32 -8.50
C MET A 340 -3.83 -6.78 -8.69
N ASP A 341 -4.75 -7.73 -8.81
CA ASP A 341 -4.42 -9.15 -8.88
C ASP A 341 -4.20 -9.69 -10.31
N GLU A 342 -4.77 -9.02 -11.34
CA GLU A 342 -4.81 -9.59 -12.69
C GLU A 342 -4.64 -8.54 -13.82
N SER A 343 -3.79 -8.85 -14.78
CA SER A 343 -3.74 -8.14 -16.06
C SER A 343 -4.92 -8.55 -16.95
N LEU A 344 -6.03 -7.81 -16.88
CA LEU A 344 -7.27 -8.16 -17.55
C LEU A 344 -7.23 -7.91 -19.07
N THR A 345 -7.64 -8.90 -19.84
CA THR A 345 -7.95 -8.74 -21.28
C THR A 345 -9.20 -7.89 -21.48
N GLY A 346 -9.35 -7.28 -22.67
CA GLY A 346 -10.55 -6.48 -22.98
C GLY A 346 -11.88 -7.24 -22.80
N LYS A 347 -11.90 -8.57 -23.00
CA LYS A 347 -13.07 -9.41 -22.76
C LYS A 347 -13.39 -9.54 -21.29
N GLN A 348 -12.39 -9.81 -20.46
CA GLN A 348 -12.54 -9.92 -19.00
C GLN A 348 -12.98 -8.57 -18.38
N LYS A 349 -12.46 -7.43 -18.87
CA LYS A 349 -12.93 -6.10 -18.46
C LYS A 349 -14.42 -5.92 -18.73
N ALA A 350 -14.90 -6.31 -19.90
CA ALA A 350 -16.33 -6.26 -20.21
C ALA A 350 -17.16 -7.23 -19.34
N GLU A 351 -16.66 -8.42 -19.10
CA GLU A 351 -17.31 -9.40 -18.21
C GLU A 351 -17.43 -8.88 -16.77
N LEU A 352 -16.40 -8.19 -16.26
CA LEU A 352 -16.43 -7.54 -14.95
C LEU A 352 -17.53 -6.49 -14.86
N VAL A 353 -17.60 -5.57 -15.85
CA VAL A 353 -18.66 -4.54 -15.90
C VAL A 353 -20.05 -5.18 -15.92
N PHE A 354 -20.27 -6.19 -16.77
CA PHE A 354 -21.56 -6.88 -16.83
C PHE A 354 -21.89 -7.66 -15.56
N LYS A 355 -20.90 -8.21 -14.87
CA LYS A 355 -21.07 -8.88 -13.57
C LYS A 355 -21.55 -7.90 -12.52
N GLU A 356 -20.89 -6.75 -12.37
CA GLU A 356 -21.27 -5.71 -11.42
C GLU A 356 -22.65 -5.12 -11.73
N MET A 357 -22.96 -4.88 -13.00
CA MET A 357 -24.31 -4.45 -13.40
C MET A 357 -25.39 -5.47 -13.05
N LYS A 358 -25.13 -6.78 -13.19
CA LYS A 358 -26.08 -7.84 -12.80
C LYS A 358 -26.29 -7.89 -11.30
N ILE A 359 -25.22 -7.71 -10.51
CA ILE A 359 -25.30 -7.65 -9.06
C ILE A 359 -26.12 -6.43 -8.64
N ALA A 360 -25.81 -5.25 -9.20
CA ALA A 360 -26.54 -4.01 -8.95
C ALA A 360 -28.03 -4.13 -9.36
N PHE A 361 -28.34 -4.76 -10.49
CA PHE A 361 -29.71 -5.03 -10.92
C PHE A 361 -30.46 -5.96 -9.93
N SER A 362 -29.81 -7.02 -9.46
CA SER A 362 -30.42 -7.94 -8.51
C SER A 362 -30.72 -7.27 -7.17
N ASN A 363 -29.72 -6.56 -6.64
CA ASN A 363 -29.87 -5.81 -5.39
C ASN A 363 -30.90 -4.68 -5.54
N GLY A 364 -30.84 -3.92 -6.65
CA GLY A 364 -31.78 -2.85 -6.97
C GLY A 364 -33.23 -3.35 -7.13
N SER A 365 -33.42 -4.54 -7.69
CA SER A 365 -34.75 -5.14 -7.81
C SER A 365 -35.32 -5.50 -6.44
N ILE A 366 -34.52 -6.13 -5.57
CA ILE A 366 -34.94 -6.48 -4.20
C ILE A 366 -35.25 -5.22 -3.41
N LEU A 367 -34.34 -4.25 -3.39
CA LEU A 367 -34.50 -3.01 -2.64
C LEU A 367 -35.63 -2.11 -3.23
N GLY A 368 -35.77 -2.09 -4.55
CA GLY A 368 -36.83 -1.38 -5.24
C GLY A 368 -38.21 -1.91 -4.88
N LEU A 369 -38.41 -3.24 -4.85
CA LEU A 369 -39.66 -3.88 -4.41
C LEU A 369 -39.91 -3.63 -2.92
N LEU A 370 -38.91 -3.72 -2.09
CA LEU A 370 -39.00 -3.43 -0.66
C LEU A 370 -39.39 -1.96 -0.42
N SER A 371 -38.74 -1.04 -1.12
CA SER A 371 -39.04 0.40 -1.08
C SER A 371 -40.47 0.68 -1.55
N PHE A 372 -40.91 0.04 -2.63
CA PHE A 372 -42.27 0.16 -3.12
C PHE A 372 -43.30 -0.19 -2.02
N ALA A 373 -43.11 -1.31 -1.32
CA ALA A 373 -44.00 -1.76 -0.26
C ALA A 373 -43.94 -0.85 0.98
N LEU A 374 -42.74 -0.60 1.51
CA LEU A 374 -42.55 0.12 2.77
C LEU A 374 -42.85 1.62 2.64
N ILE A 375 -42.35 2.26 1.59
CA ILE A 375 -42.55 3.70 1.36
C ILE A 375 -44.00 3.97 0.99
N GLY A 376 -44.64 3.12 0.16
CA GLY A 376 -46.06 3.23 -0.15
C GLY A 376 -46.91 3.20 1.10
N LEU A 377 -46.65 2.23 1.99
CA LEU A 377 -47.35 2.13 3.28
C LEU A 377 -47.07 3.34 4.19
N TYR A 378 -45.82 3.78 4.26
CA TYR A 378 -45.42 4.97 5.03
C TYR A 378 -46.14 6.23 4.57
N ILE A 379 -46.17 6.48 3.26
CA ILE A 379 -46.87 7.67 2.70
C ILE A 379 -48.39 7.61 2.99
N ALA A 380 -49.00 6.44 2.80
CA ALA A 380 -50.43 6.28 3.02
C ALA A 380 -50.82 6.48 4.51
N LEU A 381 -50.07 5.87 5.44
CA LEU A 381 -50.42 5.89 6.86
C LEU A 381 -49.98 7.16 7.58
N PHE A 382 -48.77 7.64 7.31
CA PHE A 382 -48.15 8.73 8.08
C PHE A 382 -48.25 10.11 7.41
N LYS A 383 -48.36 10.16 6.06
CA LYS A 383 -48.53 11.42 5.33
C LYS A 383 -49.97 11.72 4.92
N GLY A 384 -50.91 10.82 5.25
CA GLY A 384 -52.34 11.02 5.00
C GLY A 384 -52.72 11.14 3.52
N LYS A 385 -51.91 10.61 2.61
CA LYS A 385 -52.18 10.62 1.17
C LYS A 385 -52.96 9.37 0.77
N THR A 386 -53.68 9.45 -0.35
CA THR A 386 -54.41 8.28 -0.88
C THR A 386 -53.49 7.14 -1.23
N PHE A 387 -54.00 5.89 -1.13
CA PHE A 387 -53.18 4.71 -1.50
C PHE A 387 -52.66 4.77 -2.95
N VAL A 388 -53.51 5.26 -3.88
CA VAL A 388 -53.12 5.41 -5.30
C VAL A 388 -51.93 6.36 -5.43
N PHE A 389 -52.00 7.51 -4.80
CA PHE A 389 -50.87 8.47 -4.80
C PHE A 389 -49.62 7.90 -4.12
N ALA A 390 -49.80 7.28 -2.96
CA ALA A 390 -48.69 6.70 -2.19
C ALA A 390 -47.92 5.64 -2.97
N TYR A 391 -48.66 4.72 -3.60
CA TYR A 391 -48.03 3.64 -4.38
C TYR A 391 -47.54 4.10 -5.77
N ALA A 392 -48.11 5.16 -6.34
CA ALA A 392 -47.53 5.79 -7.53
C ALA A 392 -46.15 6.41 -7.24
N VAL A 393 -46.06 7.18 -6.15
CA VAL A 393 -44.81 7.80 -5.72
C VAL A 393 -43.76 6.73 -5.33
N SER A 394 -44.14 5.74 -4.52
CA SER A 394 -43.22 4.67 -4.10
C SER A 394 -42.79 3.79 -5.27
N GLY A 395 -43.64 3.58 -6.27
CA GLY A 395 -43.25 2.87 -7.50
C GLY A 395 -42.21 3.62 -8.31
N CYS A 396 -42.39 4.94 -8.44
CA CYS A 396 -41.40 5.81 -9.06
C CYS A 396 -40.05 5.75 -8.31
N ILE A 397 -40.08 5.82 -6.96
CA ILE A 397 -38.89 5.68 -6.11
C ILE A 397 -38.18 4.33 -6.34
N GLY A 398 -38.94 3.22 -6.33
CA GLY A 398 -38.39 1.87 -6.54
C GLY A 398 -37.73 1.69 -7.89
N VAL A 399 -38.34 2.21 -8.97
CA VAL A 399 -37.77 2.18 -10.32
C VAL A 399 -36.52 3.08 -10.42
N SER A 400 -36.59 4.27 -9.83
CA SER A 400 -35.43 5.19 -9.78
C SER A 400 -34.27 4.60 -9.03
N LEU A 401 -34.54 3.93 -7.89
CA LEU A 401 -33.52 3.23 -7.10
C LEU A 401 -32.84 2.13 -7.91
N LEU A 402 -33.62 1.28 -8.58
CA LEU A 402 -33.10 0.22 -9.43
C LEU A 402 -32.20 0.80 -10.53
N LEU A 403 -32.68 1.83 -11.26
CA LEU A 403 -31.94 2.44 -12.37
C LEU A 403 -30.65 3.11 -11.88
N ALA A 404 -30.73 3.89 -10.80
CA ALA A 404 -29.57 4.55 -10.20
C ALA A 404 -28.52 3.53 -9.75
N MET A 405 -28.91 2.46 -9.08
CA MET A 405 -27.98 1.40 -8.63
C MET A 405 -27.29 0.70 -9.81
N VAL A 406 -28.02 0.37 -10.89
CA VAL A 406 -27.42 -0.29 -12.06
C VAL A 406 -26.40 0.61 -12.76
N ILE A 407 -26.72 1.89 -12.94
CA ILE A 407 -25.80 2.84 -13.55
C ILE A 407 -24.60 3.07 -12.63
N SER A 408 -24.82 3.22 -11.31
CA SER A 408 -23.75 3.41 -10.32
C SER A 408 -22.79 2.22 -10.25
N GLY A 409 -23.29 0.99 -10.32
CA GLY A 409 -22.44 -0.20 -10.40
C GLY A 409 -21.57 -0.21 -11.66
N ALA A 410 -22.14 0.20 -12.82
CA ALA A 410 -21.37 0.35 -14.04
C ALA A 410 -20.32 1.48 -13.92
N VAL A 411 -20.67 2.63 -13.37
CA VAL A 411 -19.76 3.78 -13.17
C VAL A 411 -18.62 3.42 -12.22
N GLY A 412 -18.93 2.76 -11.09
CA GLY A 412 -17.95 2.31 -10.11
C GLY A 412 -16.91 1.32 -10.70
N THR A 413 -17.27 0.61 -11.77
CA THR A 413 -16.35 -0.29 -12.49
C THR A 413 -15.64 0.40 -13.65
N LEU A 414 -16.35 1.22 -14.43
CA LEU A 414 -15.79 1.84 -15.64
C LEU A 414 -14.74 2.92 -15.34
N ILE A 415 -14.89 3.68 -14.26
CA ILE A 415 -13.97 4.78 -13.91
C ILE A 415 -12.56 4.24 -13.59
N PRO A 416 -12.35 3.25 -12.68
CA PRO A 416 -11.02 2.71 -12.42
C PRO A 416 -10.43 2.00 -13.64
N LEU A 417 -11.24 1.30 -14.44
CA LEU A 417 -10.79 0.72 -15.72
C LEU A 417 -10.32 1.78 -16.72
N PHE A 418 -10.97 2.94 -16.74
CA PHE A 418 -10.54 4.07 -17.55
C PHE A 418 -9.23 4.67 -17.05
N PHE A 419 -9.04 4.82 -15.75
CA PHE A 419 -7.81 5.34 -15.16
C PHE A 419 -6.62 4.42 -15.45
N LYS A 420 -6.76 3.10 -15.25
CA LYS A 420 -5.72 2.13 -15.66
C LYS A 420 -5.39 2.23 -17.16
N LYS A 421 -6.38 2.51 -18.03
CA LYS A 421 -6.15 2.65 -19.47
C LYS A 421 -5.33 3.88 -19.85
N ILE A 422 -5.43 4.97 -19.10
CA ILE A 422 -4.67 6.20 -19.31
C ILE A 422 -3.41 6.28 -18.45
N HIS A 423 -2.98 5.15 -17.87
CA HIS A 423 -1.82 5.04 -16.99
C HIS A 423 -1.90 5.95 -15.74
N VAL A 424 -3.10 6.11 -15.20
CA VAL A 424 -3.35 6.73 -13.89
C VAL A 424 -3.73 5.60 -12.93
N ASP A 425 -3.19 5.65 -11.73
CA ASP A 425 -3.48 4.68 -10.70
C ASP A 425 -5.00 4.54 -10.47
N PRO A 426 -5.58 3.33 -10.60
CA PRO A 426 -7.00 3.09 -10.39
C PRO A 426 -7.51 3.46 -8.98
N ALA A 427 -6.66 3.41 -7.95
CA ALA A 427 -7.02 3.74 -6.58
C ALA A 427 -7.36 5.24 -6.41
N VAL A 428 -6.82 6.11 -7.29
CA VAL A 428 -7.20 7.53 -7.36
C VAL A 428 -8.70 7.72 -7.70
N ALA A 429 -9.36 6.72 -8.31
CA ALA A 429 -10.82 6.70 -8.46
C ALA A 429 -11.56 6.51 -7.13
N SER A 430 -11.18 7.24 -6.10
CA SER A 430 -11.57 7.11 -4.69
C SER A 430 -13.08 6.95 -4.45
N GLY A 431 -13.41 6.35 -3.32
CA GLY A 431 -14.80 6.23 -2.87
C GLY A 431 -15.59 7.54 -2.90
N PRO A 432 -15.05 8.66 -2.34
CA PRO A 432 -15.71 9.96 -2.38
C PRO A 432 -15.94 10.51 -3.80
N LEU A 433 -15.01 10.30 -4.74
CA LEU A 433 -15.20 10.70 -6.14
C LEU A 433 -16.35 9.92 -6.78
N ILE A 434 -16.34 8.60 -6.64
CA ILE A 434 -17.39 7.72 -7.17
C ILE A 434 -18.74 8.07 -6.57
N THR A 435 -18.82 8.33 -5.25
CA THR A 435 -20.05 8.76 -4.60
C THR A 435 -20.60 10.04 -5.21
N THR A 436 -19.74 11.05 -5.44
CA THR A 436 -20.18 12.33 -6.01
C THR A 436 -20.66 12.18 -7.46
N VAL A 437 -20.01 11.35 -8.27
CA VAL A 437 -20.47 11.04 -9.65
C VAL A 437 -21.82 10.30 -9.61
N ASN A 438 -21.95 9.34 -8.67
CA ASN A 438 -23.20 8.59 -8.50
C ASN A 438 -24.35 9.44 -7.97
N ASP A 439 -24.08 10.47 -7.16
CA ASP A 439 -25.06 11.46 -6.73
C ASP A 439 -25.66 12.19 -7.95
N LEU A 440 -24.82 12.57 -8.91
CA LEU A 440 -25.30 13.18 -10.15
C LEU A 440 -26.19 12.22 -10.93
N VAL A 441 -25.79 10.95 -11.07
CA VAL A 441 -26.60 9.90 -11.72
C VAL A 441 -27.93 9.70 -11.01
N ALA A 442 -27.90 9.63 -9.70
CA ALA A 442 -29.08 9.43 -8.85
C ALA A 442 -30.08 10.60 -8.97
N VAL A 443 -29.58 11.84 -8.91
CA VAL A 443 -30.38 13.06 -9.05
C VAL A 443 -31.09 13.09 -10.42
N ILE A 444 -30.34 12.90 -11.51
CA ILE A 444 -30.91 12.90 -12.87
C ILE A 444 -31.92 11.78 -13.04
N SER A 445 -31.60 10.57 -12.59
CA SER A 445 -32.51 9.42 -12.68
C SER A 445 -33.78 9.64 -11.87
N TYR A 446 -33.65 10.08 -10.62
CA TYR A 446 -34.78 10.24 -9.72
C TYR A 446 -35.71 11.36 -10.12
N TYR A 447 -35.21 12.56 -10.31
CA TYR A 447 -36.04 13.70 -10.67
C TYR A 447 -36.50 13.63 -12.13
N GLY A 448 -35.68 13.08 -13.03
CA GLY A 448 -36.10 12.84 -14.42
C GLY A 448 -37.27 11.86 -14.51
N LEU A 449 -37.19 10.72 -13.80
CA LEU A 449 -38.29 9.76 -13.75
C LEU A 449 -39.54 10.33 -13.02
N SER A 450 -39.32 11.08 -11.95
CA SER A 450 -40.42 11.76 -11.25
C SER A 450 -41.15 12.74 -12.15
N TRP A 451 -40.42 13.52 -12.93
CA TRP A 451 -40.98 14.43 -13.91
C TRP A 451 -41.82 13.71 -14.99
N ILE A 452 -41.23 12.64 -15.56
CA ILE A 452 -41.87 11.88 -16.64
C ILE A 452 -43.12 11.15 -16.12
N PHE A 453 -42.97 10.35 -15.08
CA PHE A 453 -44.04 9.46 -14.63
C PHE A 453 -45.11 10.18 -13.79
N LEU A 454 -44.70 10.96 -12.76
CA LEU A 454 -45.62 11.50 -11.80
C LEU A 454 -46.30 12.77 -12.31
N ILE A 455 -45.55 13.65 -12.98
CA ILE A 455 -46.09 14.93 -13.48
C ILE A 455 -46.71 14.77 -14.86
N ASN A 456 -45.93 14.29 -15.87
CA ASN A 456 -46.40 14.28 -17.25
C ASN A 456 -47.40 13.15 -17.57
N MET A 457 -47.17 11.92 -17.01
CA MET A 457 -48.07 10.79 -17.32
C MET A 457 -49.25 10.70 -16.36
N MET A 458 -49.03 10.87 -15.07
CA MET A 458 -50.11 10.72 -14.07
C MET A 458 -50.74 12.04 -13.65
N HIS A 459 -50.23 13.18 -14.07
CA HIS A 459 -50.69 14.53 -13.74
C HIS A 459 -50.91 14.76 -12.23
N LEU A 460 -50.03 14.15 -11.41
CA LEU A 460 -50.07 14.31 -9.97
C LEU A 460 -49.44 15.65 -9.60
N VAL A 461 -50.25 16.56 -9.11
CA VAL A 461 -49.80 17.83 -8.52
C VAL A 461 -50.06 17.73 -7.02
N GLY A 462 -49.04 18.06 -6.19
CA GLY A 462 -49.03 17.84 -4.75
C GLY A 462 -49.88 18.80 -3.92
#